data_96970dbe836e16efc477f3467ab2ca9d
#
_entry.id   96970dbe836e16efc477f3467ab2ca9d
#
_cell.length_a   1.000
_cell.length_b   1.000
_cell.length_c   1.000
_cell.angle_alpha   90.00
_cell.angle_beta   90.00
_cell.angle_gamma   90.00
#
_symmetry.space_group_name_H-M   'P 1'
#
loop_
_entity.id
_entity.type
_entity.pdbx_description
1 polymer ?
#
loop_
_entity_poly.entity_id
_entity_poly.type
_entity_poly.pdbx_seq_one_letter_code
_entity_poly.pdbx_strand_id
1 'polypeptide(L)'
;MDNLKSIDLLNSLLVINNERVIGYETAEQETDQEDLKAFFSQCKYISQENKLGLTHEIFRLGGQPDEGRKFSGNIYRIWMDVKSALTGHDRKAILDSCNYGEEVAADTYKEVLSNGLDDISNVQRTLLNAQLELLNANHYTVKGLIHLLEESN
;
A
#
# COMPACT_ATOMS: atom_id res chain seq x y z
N MET A 1 22.75 17.51 10.27
CA MET A 1 21.36 17.37 9.86
C MET A 1 20.72 16.20 10.59
N ASP A 2 19.58 16.44 11.20
CA ASP A 2 18.90 15.41 11.97
C ASP A 2 18.14 14.47 11.04
N ASN A 3 18.57 13.21 10.98
CA ASN A 3 17.93 12.19 10.11
C ASN A 3 16.74 11.53 10.79
N LEU A 4 16.45 11.83 12.05
CA LEU A 4 15.37 11.15 12.80
C LEU A 4 14.01 11.36 12.15
N LYS A 5 13.70 12.57 11.71
CA LYS A 5 12.42 12.85 11.04
C LYS A 5 12.32 12.13 9.69
N SER A 6 13.41 12.15 8.93
CA SER A 6 13.45 11.42 7.65
C SER A 6 13.21 9.93 7.86
N ILE A 7 13.87 9.34 8.85
CA ILE A 7 13.72 7.93 9.20
C ILE A 7 12.27 7.63 9.61
N ASP A 8 11.67 8.47 10.44
CA ASP A 8 10.28 8.29 10.86
C ASP A 8 9.31 8.33 9.69
N LEU A 9 9.51 9.28 8.76
CA LEU A 9 8.65 9.42 7.59
C LEU A 9 8.79 8.19 6.68
N LEU A 10 10.01 7.74 6.42
CA LEU A 10 10.25 6.55 5.60
C LEU A 10 9.70 5.30 6.26
N ASN A 11 9.80 5.19 7.58
CA ASN A 11 9.24 4.05 8.32
C ASN A 11 7.70 4.04 8.26
N SER A 12 7.05 5.19 8.26
CA SER A 12 5.58 5.23 8.11
C SER A 12 5.15 4.63 6.76
N LEU A 13 5.92 4.89 5.70
CA LEU A 13 5.66 4.32 4.39
C LEU A 13 6.04 2.84 4.32
N LEU A 14 7.08 2.44 5.02
CA LEU A 14 7.47 1.03 5.12
C LEU A 14 6.36 0.20 5.77
N VAL A 15 5.76 0.72 6.84
CA VAL A 15 4.64 0.06 7.53
C VAL A 15 3.45 -0.12 6.58
N ILE A 16 3.08 0.91 5.83
CA ILE A 16 1.99 0.83 4.84
C ILE A 16 2.25 -0.27 3.82
N ASN A 17 3.45 -0.33 3.26
CA ASN A 17 3.79 -1.34 2.27
C ASN A 17 3.83 -2.75 2.90
N ASN A 18 4.32 -2.86 4.13
CA ASN A 18 4.33 -4.14 4.84
C ASN A 18 2.91 -4.68 5.05
N GLU A 19 2.00 -3.81 5.45
CA GLU A 19 0.60 -4.17 5.63
C GLU A 19 -0.05 -4.58 4.30
N ARG A 20 0.28 -3.89 3.20
CA ARG A 20 -0.20 -4.27 1.87
C ARG A 20 0.30 -5.64 1.45
N VAL A 21 1.58 -5.95 1.72
CA VAL A 21 2.13 -7.28 1.41
C VAL A 21 1.34 -8.37 2.13
N ILE A 22 1.15 -8.21 3.44
CA ILE A 22 0.44 -9.21 4.26
C ILE A 22 -1.01 -9.34 3.81
N GLY A 23 -1.69 -8.21 3.62
CA GLY A 23 -3.11 -8.21 3.26
C GLY A 23 -3.35 -8.80 1.88
N TYR A 24 -2.58 -8.39 0.88
CA TYR A 24 -2.75 -8.90 -0.48
C TYR A 24 -2.31 -10.36 -0.61
N GLU A 25 -1.31 -10.78 0.16
CA GLU A 25 -0.94 -12.20 0.20
C GLU A 25 -2.11 -13.06 0.69
N THR A 26 -2.75 -12.65 1.77
CA THR A 26 -3.92 -13.34 2.29
C THR A 26 -5.07 -13.32 1.28
N ALA A 27 -5.33 -12.17 0.66
CA ALA A 27 -6.39 -12.02 -0.33
C ALA A 27 -6.14 -12.91 -1.55
N GLU A 28 -4.88 -12.97 -2.03
CA GLU A 28 -4.49 -13.83 -3.14
C GLU A 28 -4.77 -15.30 -2.84
N GLN A 29 -4.51 -15.74 -1.62
CA GLN A 29 -4.72 -17.13 -1.21
C GLN A 29 -6.21 -17.45 -1.02
N GLU A 30 -7.02 -16.50 -0.60
CA GLU A 30 -8.41 -16.73 -0.27
C GLU A 30 -9.39 -16.53 -1.43
N THR A 31 -9.02 -15.77 -2.46
CA THR A 31 -9.93 -15.54 -3.59
C THR A 31 -9.95 -16.75 -4.53
N ASP A 32 -11.14 -17.04 -5.05
CA ASP A 32 -11.34 -18.03 -6.10
C ASP A 32 -11.45 -17.40 -7.50
N GLN A 33 -11.34 -16.08 -7.60
CA GLN A 33 -11.47 -15.36 -8.86
C GLN A 33 -10.09 -15.07 -9.44
N GLU A 34 -9.82 -15.61 -10.63
CA GLU A 34 -8.48 -15.54 -11.25
C GLU A 34 -8.00 -14.12 -11.52
N ASP A 35 -8.90 -13.21 -11.95
CA ASP A 35 -8.51 -11.84 -12.22
C ASP A 35 -8.16 -11.08 -10.94
N LEU A 36 -8.87 -11.34 -9.84
CA LEU A 36 -8.56 -10.74 -8.54
C LEU A 36 -7.25 -11.31 -7.99
N LYS A 37 -7.01 -12.61 -8.18
CA LYS A 37 -5.76 -13.23 -7.77
C LYS A 37 -4.57 -12.57 -8.45
N ALA A 38 -4.67 -12.32 -9.74
CA ALA A 38 -3.61 -11.63 -10.51
C ALA A 38 -3.41 -10.20 -10.00
N PHE A 39 -4.50 -9.48 -9.73
CA PHE A 39 -4.44 -8.13 -9.20
C PHE A 39 -3.77 -8.10 -7.82
N PHE A 40 -4.16 -8.99 -6.92
CA PHE A 40 -3.59 -9.07 -5.58
C PHE A 40 -2.10 -9.42 -5.62
N SER A 41 -1.72 -10.34 -6.50
CA SER A 41 -0.32 -10.71 -6.71
C SER A 41 0.52 -9.51 -7.15
N GLN A 42 -0.02 -8.71 -8.09
CA GLN A 42 0.65 -7.52 -8.59
C GLN A 42 0.82 -6.47 -7.49
N CYS A 43 -0.22 -6.22 -6.70
CA CYS A 43 -0.17 -5.28 -5.59
C CYS A 43 0.85 -5.70 -4.54
N LYS A 44 0.88 -6.99 -4.23
CA LYS A 44 1.86 -7.55 -3.29
C LYS A 44 3.28 -7.34 -3.79
N TYR A 45 3.54 -7.67 -5.05
CA TYR A 45 4.85 -7.51 -5.67
C TYR A 45 5.33 -6.05 -5.60
N ILE A 46 4.48 -5.12 -5.96
CA ILE A 46 4.82 -3.69 -5.94
C ILE A 46 5.21 -3.25 -4.53
N SER A 47 4.46 -3.66 -3.51
CA SER A 47 4.78 -3.29 -2.13
C SER A 47 6.04 -4.00 -1.61
N GLN A 48 6.33 -5.21 -2.07
CA GLN A 48 7.60 -5.87 -1.76
C GLN A 48 8.78 -5.07 -2.31
N GLU A 49 8.68 -4.60 -3.55
CA GLU A 49 9.71 -3.76 -4.16
C GLU A 49 9.83 -2.41 -3.44
N ASN A 50 8.71 -1.79 -3.10
CA ASN A 50 8.73 -0.54 -2.35
C ASN A 50 9.42 -0.71 -1.00
N LYS A 51 9.17 -1.82 -0.32
CA LYS A 51 9.82 -2.12 0.96
C LYS A 51 11.35 -2.19 0.83
N LEU A 52 11.83 -2.81 -0.23
CA LEU A 52 13.28 -2.92 -0.46
C LEU A 52 13.91 -1.54 -0.59
N GLY A 53 13.32 -0.66 -1.40
CA GLY A 53 13.83 0.69 -1.57
C GLY A 53 13.80 1.51 -0.30
N LEU A 54 12.71 1.42 0.45
CA LEU A 54 12.56 2.16 1.70
C LEU A 54 13.55 1.65 2.77
N THR A 55 13.68 0.34 2.90
CA THR A 55 14.60 -0.29 3.85
C THR A 55 16.03 0.13 3.56
N HIS A 56 16.44 0.09 2.29
CA HIS A 56 17.77 0.51 1.88
C HIS A 56 18.03 1.96 2.30
N GLU A 57 17.08 2.84 2.04
CA GLU A 57 17.23 4.26 2.36
C GLU A 57 17.28 4.51 3.87
N ILE A 58 16.47 3.78 4.66
CA ILE A 58 16.49 3.87 6.12
C ILE A 58 17.86 3.46 6.67
N PHE A 59 18.42 2.36 6.18
CA PHE A 59 19.77 1.92 6.59
C PHE A 59 20.83 2.94 6.20
N ARG A 60 20.72 3.51 5.01
CA ARG A 60 21.67 4.54 4.55
C ARG A 60 21.68 5.74 5.49
N LEU A 61 20.54 6.09 6.08
CA LEU A 61 20.42 7.20 7.05
C LEU A 61 20.84 6.80 8.48
N GLY A 62 21.21 5.54 8.68
CA GLY A 62 21.59 5.04 10.02
C GLY A 62 20.43 4.63 10.89
N GLY A 63 19.23 4.49 10.31
CA GLY A 63 18.04 4.10 11.06
C GLY A 63 17.79 2.60 11.06
N GLN A 64 16.74 2.21 11.78
CA GLN A 64 16.26 0.83 11.82
C GLN A 64 14.91 0.75 11.13
N PRO A 65 14.75 -0.17 10.16
CA PRO A 65 13.46 -0.37 9.52
C PRO A 65 12.43 -0.90 10.53
N ASP A 66 11.22 -0.34 10.48
CA ASP A 66 10.10 -0.83 11.27
C ASP A 66 9.51 -2.04 10.54
N GLU A 67 9.58 -3.22 11.17
CA GLU A 67 9.11 -4.45 10.54
C GLU A 67 7.58 -4.61 10.59
N GLY A 68 6.89 -3.65 11.19
CA GLY A 68 5.43 -3.57 11.12
C GLY A 68 4.70 -4.80 11.63
N ARG A 69 4.97 -5.19 12.86
CA ARG A 69 4.34 -6.38 13.47
C ARG A 69 2.88 -6.16 13.84
N LYS A 70 2.43 -4.91 13.82
CA LYS A 70 1.06 -4.55 14.16
C LYS A 70 0.50 -3.63 13.10
N PHE A 71 -0.72 -3.91 12.66
CA PHE A 71 -1.45 -2.98 11.82
C PHE A 71 -1.85 -1.76 12.64
N SER A 72 -1.80 -0.56 12.03
CA SER A 72 -2.46 0.60 12.61
C SER A 72 -3.98 0.34 12.62
N GLY A 73 -4.71 1.00 13.52
CA GLY A 73 -6.14 0.75 13.70
C GLY A 73 -6.96 0.82 12.41
N ASN A 74 -6.71 1.85 11.60
CA ASN A 74 -7.46 2.05 10.35
C ASN A 74 -7.12 0.98 9.30
N ILE A 75 -5.84 0.63 9.19
CA ILE A 75 -5.38 -0.36 8.21
C ILE A 75 -5.84 -1.76 8.60
N TYR A 76 -5.81 -2.07 9.89
CA TYR A 76 -6.36 -3.33 10.38
C TYR A 76 -7.83 -3.47 9.96
N ARG A 77 -8.62 -2.40 10.13
CA ARG A 77 -10.03 -2.39 9.75
C ARG A 77 -10.22 -2.63 8.26
N ILE A 78 -9.40 -1.99 7.43
CA ILE A 78 -9.45 -2.16 5.97
C ILE A 78 -9.25 -3.64 5.62
N TRP A 79 -8.24 -4.29 6.17
CA TRP A 79 -7.96 -5.69 5.84
C TRP A 79 -8.99 -6.64 6.43
N MET A 80 -9.60 -6.31 7.57
CA MET A 80 -10.71 -7.08 8.11
C MET A 80 -11.94 -6.98 7.20
N ASP A 81 -12.19 -5.82 6.61
CA ASP A 81 -13.28 -5.64 5.65
C ASP A 81 -13.03 -6.43 4.38
N VAL A 82 -11.80 -6.42 3.86
CA VAL A 82 -11.42 -7.23 2.70
C VAL A 82 -11.63 -8.71 3.00
N LYS A 83 -11.18 -9.18 4.15
CA LYS A 83 -11.33 -10.57 4.56
C LYS A 83 -12.79 -10.98 4.68
N SER A 84 -13.61 -10.13 5.30
CA SER A 84 -15.05 -10.37 5.43
C SER A 84 -15.72 -10.47 4.06
N ALA A 85 -15.37 -9.58 3.14
CA ALA A 85 -15.90 -9.58 1.77
C ALA A 85 -15.47 -10.83 1.01
N LEU A 86 -14.22 -11.27 1.17
CA LEU A 86 -13.72 -12.51 0.56
C LEU A 86 -14.47 -13.72 1.06
N THR A 87 -14.72 -13.80 2.38
CA THR A 87 -15.48 -14.90 2.99
C THR A 87 -16.90 -14.92 2.44
N GLY A 88 -17.52 -13.77 2.24
CA GLY A 88 -18.86 -13.66 1.67
C GLY A 88 -18.94 -13.81 0.16
N HIS A 89 -17.80 -13.93 -0.51
CA HIS A 89 -17.70 -14.01 -1.99
C HIS A 89 -18.39 -12.81 -2.66
N ASP A 90 -18.37 -11.64 -2.03
CA ASP A 90 -19.01 -10.43 -2.54
C ASP A 90 -17.97 -9.60 -3.30
N ARG A 91 -17.98 -9.75 -4.63
CA ARG A 91 -17.01 -9.07 -5.50
C ARG A 91 -17.03 -7.55 -5.34
N LYS A 92 -18.21 -6.96 -5.26
CA LYS A 92 -18.33 -5.50 -5.09
C LYS A 92 -17.71 -5.06 -3.77
N ALA A 93 -18.01 -5.76 -2.68
CA ALA A 93 -17.45 -5.43 -1.37
C ALA A 93 -15.94 -5.62 -1.33
N ILE A 94 -15.42 -6.66 -1.99
CA ILE A 94 -13.98 -6.89 -2.11
C ILE A 94 -13.32 -5.69 -2.80
N LEU A 95 -13.84 -5.29 -3.95
CA LEU A 95 -13.28 -4.20 -4.74
C LEU A 95 -13.40 -2.85 -4.02
N ASP A 96 -14.53 -2.58 -3.39
CA ASP A 96 -14.74 -1.33 -2.64
C ASP A 96 -13.76 -1.22 -1.47
N SER A 97 -13.53 -2.31 -0.74
CA SER A 97 -12.58 -2.33 0.38
C SER A 97 -11.14 -2.14 -0.11
N CYS A 98 -10.77 -2.79 -1.22
CA CYS A 98 -9.46 -2.61 -1.83
C CYS A 98 -9.27 -1.17 -2.32
N ASN A 99 -10.30 -0.59 -2.94
CA ASN A 99 -10.25 0.79 -3.41
C ASN A 99 -9.97 1.75 -2.25
N TYR A 100 -10.65 1.56 -1.13
CA TYR A 100 -10.42 2.38 0.06
C TYR A 100 -8.99 2.19 0.58
N GLY A 101 -8.51 0.97 0.63
CA GLY A 101 -7.14 0.68 1.07
C GLY A 101 -6.08 1.32 0.18
N GLU A 102 -6.29 1.31 -1.13
CA GLU A 102 -5.37 1.95 -2.08
C GLU A 102 -5.38 3.47 -1.93
N GLU A 103 -6.56 4.04 -1.68
CA GLU A 103 -6.69 5.48 -1.43
C GLU A 103 -5.91 5.89 -0.18
N VAL A 104 -6.04 5.14 0.92
CA VAL A 104 -5.33 5.42 2.16
C VAL A 104 -3.81 5.33 1.95
N ALA A 105 -3.34 4.31 1.23
CA ALA A 105 -1.91 4.15 0.95
C ALA A 105 -1.36 5.33 0.13
N ALA A 106 -2.06 5.72 -0.92
CA ALA A 106 -1.66 6.85 -1.75
C ALA A 106 -1.66 8.16 -0.95
N ASP A 107 -2.68 8.38 -0.12
CA ASP A 107 -2.78 9.58 0.70
C ASP A 107 -1.64 9.67 1.70
N THR A 108 -1.20 8.55 2.26
CA THR A 108 -0.06 8.53 3.18
C THR A 108 1.22 8.99 2.47
N TYR A 109 1.45 8.53 1.25
CA TYR A 109 2.59 9.01 0.44
C TYR A 109 2.48 10.50 0.15
N LYS A 110 1.30 10.96 -0.25
CA LYS A 110 1.06 12.38 -0.56
C LYS A 110 1.31 13.27 0.66
N GLU A 111 0.87 12.80 1.82
CA GLU A 111 1.08 13.53 3.07
C GLU A 111 2.57 13.67 3.40
N VAL A 112 3.34 12.56 3.28
CA VAL A 112 4.78 12.60 3.50
C VAL A 112 5.45 13.56 2.51
N LEU A 113 5.06 13.50 1.24
CA LEU A 113 5.65 14.32 0.19
C LEU A 113 5.33 15.81 0.36
N SER A 114 4.15 16.17 0.90
CA SER A 114 3.77 17.57 1.07
C SER A 114 4.19 18.14 2.42
N ASN A 115 4.08 17.38 3.49
CA ASN A 115 4.38 17.86 4.85
C ASN A 115 5.83 17.64 5.26
N GLY A 116 6.53 16.74 4.59
CA GLY A 116 7.92 16.40 4.89
C GLY A 116 8.94 17.09 4.01
N LEU A 117 8.58 18.19 3.36
CA LEU A 117 9.45 18.87 2.36
C LEU A 117 10.85 19.19 2.88
N ASP A 118 10.94 19.63 4.14
CA ASP A 118 12.22 20.02 4.75
C ASP A 118 13.00 18.81 5.28
N ASP A 119 12.36 17.65 5.39
CA ASP A 119 12.93 16.45 6.01
C ASP A 119 13.26 15.37 5.00
N ILE A 120 13.04 15.63 3.71
CA ILE A 120 13.23 14.66 2.63
C ILE A 120 14.18 15.25 1.58
N SER A 121 15.22 14.51 1.22
CA SER A 121 16.15 14.90 0.17
C SER A 121 15.52 14.76 -1.22
N ASN A 122 16.15 15.35 -2.24
CA ASN A 122 15.70 15.20 -3.62
C ASN A 122 15.75 13.74 -4.09
N VAL A 123 16.74 12.98 -3.66
CA VAL A 123 16.85 11.55 -3.97
C VAL A 123 15.68 10.79 -3.36
N GLN A 124 15.37 11.06 -2.10
CA GLN A 124 14.24 10.43 -1.41
C GLN A 124 12.93 10.81 -2.06
N ARG A 125 12.76 12.08 -2.44
CA ARG A 125 11.55 12.54 -3.13
C ARG A 125 11.35 11.81 -4.45
N THR A 126 12.40 11.63 -5.22
CA THR A 126 12.35 10.88 -6.49
C THR A 126 11.91 9.44 -6.24
N LEU A 127 12.49 8.79 -5.23
CA LEU A 127 12.10 7.42 -4.83
C LEU A 127 10.62 7.35 -4.47
N LEU A 128 10.17 8.27 -3.60
CA LEU A 128 8.79 8.24 -3.11
C LEU A 128 7.78 8.55 -4.20
N ASN A 129 8.09 9.48 -5.10
CA ASN A 129 7.22 9.76 -6.25
C ASN A 129 7.08 8.57 -7.17
N ALA A 130 8.18 7.83 -7.42
CA ALA A 130 8.14 6.62 -8.23
C ALA A 130 7.27 5.55 -7.57
N GLN A 131 7.39 5.38 -6.26
CA GLN A 131 6.57 4.42 -5.52
C GLN A 131 5.10 4.82 -5.53
N LEU A 132 4.80 6.10 -5.36
CA LEU A 132 3.42 6.61 -5.42
C LEU A 132 2.80 6.36 -6.79
N GLU A 133 3.56 6.53 -7.88
CA GLU A 133 3.05 6.24 -9.23
C GLU A 133 2.62 4.79 -9.36
N LEU A 134 3.38 3.85 -8.78
CA LEU A 134 3.02 2.44 -8.80
C LEU A 134 1.74 2.17 -7.99
N LEU A 135 1.61 2.81 -6.84
CA LEU A 135 0.38 2.70 -6.04
C LEU A 135 -0.82 3.30 -6.78
N ASN A 136 -0.63 4.42 -7.44
CA ASN A 136 -1.69 5.05 -8.23
C ASN A 136 -2.11 4.16 -9.40
N ALA A 137 -1.18 3.42 -10.01
CA ALA A 137 -1.50 2.46 -11.06
C ALA A 137 -2.37 1.31 -10.52
N ASN A 138 -2.07 0.80 -9.34
CA ASN A 138 -2.91 -0.21 -8.68
C ASN A 138 -4.30 0.35 -8.36
N HIS A 139 -4.36 1.58 -7.87
CA HIS A 139 -5.62 2.26 -7.56
C HIS A 139 -6.47 2.43 -8.82
N TYR A 140 -5.84 2.83 -9.91
CA TYR A 140 -6.51 2.95 -11.21
C TYR A 140 -7.09 1.61 -11.67
N THR A 141 -6.33 0.52 -11.49
CA THR A 141 -6.78 -0.82 -11.87
C THR A 141 -8.03 -1.22 -11.08
N VAL A 142 -8.04 -1.03 -9.77
CA VAL A 142 -9.21 -1.42 -8.96
C VAL A 142 -10.44 -0.57 -9.30
N LYS A 143 -10.25 0.71 -9.59
CA LYS A 143 -11.35 1.57 -10.05
C LYS A 143 -11.92 1.08 -11.38
N GLY A 144 -11.06 0.63 -12.29
CA GLY A 144 -11.47 0.05 -13.54
C GLY A 144 -12.30 -1.23 -13.36
N LEU A 145 -11.89 -2.09 -12.43
CA LEU A 145 -12.63 -3.31 -12.12
C LEU A 145 -14.02 -2.99 -11.53
N ILE A 146 -14.10 -1.98 -10.65
CA ILE A 146 -15.38 -1.52 -10.11
C ILE A 146 -16.28 -1.00 -11.23
N HIS A 147 -15.73 -0.19 -12.12
CA HIS A 147 -16.47 0.38 -13.25
C HIS A 147 -17.05 -0.72 -14.14
N LEU A 148 -16.25 -1.74 -14.47
CA LEU A 148 -16.72 -2.88 -15.25
C LEU A 148 -17.87 -3.62 -14.56
N LEU A 149 -17.78 -3.77 -13.24
CA LEU A 149 -18.84 -4.42 -12.48
C LEU A 149 -20.14 -3.61 -12.52
N GLU A 150 -20.05 -2.29 -12.41
CA GLU A 150 -21.22 -1.40 -12.49
C GLU A 150 -21.88 -1.45 -13.87
N GLU A 151 -21.08 -1.51 -14.94
CA GLU A 151 -21.60 -1.58 -16.30
C GLU A 151 -22.32 -2.91 -16.59
N SER A 152 -21.93 -3.99 -15.92
CA SER A 152 -22.51 -5.31 -16.15
C SER A 152 -23.86 -5.50 -15.44
N ASN A 153 -24.21 -4.55 -14.58
CA ASN A 153 -25.51 -4.54 -13.89
C ASN A 153 -26.44 -3.58 -14.61
#